data_5a826e6ae455b37b312d594b4d0266d9
#
_entry.id   5a826e6ae455b37b312d594b4d0266d9
#
_cell.length_a   1.000
_cell.length_b   1.000
_cell.length_c   1.000
_cell.angle_alpha   90.00
_cell.angle_beta   90.00
_cell.angle_gamma   90.00
#
_symmetry.space_group_name_H-M   'P 1'
#
loop_
_entity.id
_entity.type
_entity.pdbx_description
1 polymer ?
#
loop_
_entity_poly.entity_id
_entity_poly.type
_entity_poly.pdbx_seq_one_letter_code
_entity_poly.pdbx_strand_id
1 'polypeptide(L)'
;KKHLTATSKSTFLPHNSNLQLFFTNDTRLLLQKSFISILLSLLLSLSIIASLVYLLKTIYKQKQLAEVKNDLINNITHEFKTPIATISTALEAMKNFNALDDKIKSEKYIGIANSQVQKLHTMVEKILETASLNNEHLILTKQPTNISALIENVIEKYKLINAEKFITFKNKCANIVLNLDTFHFENAIGNIIDNAIKYGGAKISVELSSEKNKIVILIKDNGNGIHKAQKDKVFEQFYRIPTGNTHNVKGFGIGLYYTKNIIEKHGGSIDIIYDKKNNTLFKIELSDA
;
A
#
# COMPACT_ATOMS: atom_id res chain seq x y z
N LYS A 1 -63.40 14.81 -18.96
CA LYS A 1 -63.28 15.52 -17.68
C LYS A 1 -64.46 15.09 -16.81
N LYS A 2 -64.23 14.35 -15.72
CA LYS A 2 -65.27 14.05 -14.75
C LYS A 2 -65.43 15.30 -13.87
N HIS A 3 -66.53 16.02 -14.02
CA HIS A 3 -66.87 17.10 -13.08
C HIS A 3 -67.61 16.47 -11.93
N LEU A 4 -67.06 16.63 -10.73
CA LEU A 4 -67.80 16.35 -9.48
C LEU A 4 -68.72 17.52 -9.23
N THR A 5 -70.02 17.29 -9.24
CA THR A 5 -71.05 18.31 -8.94
C THR A 5 -71.66 18.04 -7.58
N ALA A 6 -71.67 19.02 -6.72
CA ALA A 6 -72.46 19.01 -5.48
C ALA A 6 -73.61 20.00 -5.60
N THR A 7 -74.81 19.50 -5.42
CA THR A 7 -76.05 20.34 -5.41
C THR A 7 -76.51 20.60 -3.97
N SER A 8 -76.68 21.84 -3.66
CA SER A 8 -77.26 22.25 -2.37
C SER A 8 -78.80 22.42 -2.47
N LYS A 9 -79.50 21.75 -1.57
CA LYS A 9 -80.98 22.00 -1.32
C LYS A 9 -81.12 22.97 -0.15
N SER A 10 -80.99 24.27 -0.40
CA SER A 10 -81.13 25.28 0.61
C SER A 10 -82.55 25.87 0.53
N THR A 11 -83.20 25.99 1.69
CA THR A 11 -84.54 26.63 1.87
C THR A 11 -84.47 28.16 1.68
N PHE A 12 -83.29 28.75 1.57
CA PHE A 12 -83.08 30.20 1.41
C PHE A 12 -82.90 30.62 -0.07
N LEU A 13 -82.99 29.67 -1.02
CA LEU A 13 -82.89 29.96 -2.43
C LEU A 13 -84.31 30.17 -3.00
N PRO A 14 -84.54 31.08 -3.97
CA PRO A 14 -85.81 31.25 -4.65
C PRO A 14 -86.31 29.94 -5.24
N HIS A 15 -87.69 29.79 -5.27
CA HIS A 15 -88.31 28.60 -5.85
C HIS A 15 -87.75 28.27 -7.22
N ASN A 16 -87.31 27.01 -7.42
CA ASN A 16 -86.65 26.47 -8.62
C ASN A 16 -85.14 26.93 -8.88
N SER A 17 -84.42 27.42 -7.93
CA SER A 17 -83.03 27.70 -8.05
C SER A 17 -82.16 26.65 -7.31
N ASN A 18 -81.12 26.12 -7.95
CA ASN A 18 -80.16 25.18 -7.35
C ASN A 18 -78.72 25.77 -7.42
N LEU A 19 -78.05 25.79 -6.31
CA LEU A 19 -76.59 26.12 -6.31
C LEU A 19 -75.85 24.88 -6.66
N GLN A 20 -75.06 24.95 -7.80
CA GLN A 20 -74.19 23.88 -8.22
C GLN A 20 -72.76 24.35 -8.10
N LEU A 21 -71.99 23.63 -7.28
CA LEU A 21 -70.53 23.81 -7.18
C LEU A 21 -69.85 22.84 -8.14
N PHE A 22 -69.12 23.38 -9.08
CA PHE A 22 -68.32 22.60 -10.04
C PHE A 22 -66.85 22.56 -9.54
N PHE A 23 -66.39 21.37 -9.19
CA PHE A 23 -64.99 21.16 -8.87
C PHE A 23 -64.25 20.68 -10.10
N THR A 24 -63.32 21.45 -10.58
CA THR A 24 -62.35 21.01 -11.60
C THR A 24 -61.16 20.44 -10.88
N ASN A 25 -60.99 19.11 -10.95
CA ASN A 25 -59.80 18.47 -10.45
C ASN A 25 -58.68 18.63 -11.49
N ASP A 26 -58.02 19.79 -11.49
CA ASP A 26 -56.97 20.07 -12.44
C ASP A 26 -55.64 19.69 -11.83
N THR A 27 -55.34 18.37 -11.87
CA THR A 27 -54.07 17.79 -11.39
C THR A 27 -52.85 18.42 -12.01
N ARG A 28 -52.97 18.98 -13.25
CA ARG A 28 -51.92 19.72 -13.94
C ARG A 28 -51.55 21.02 -13.21
N LEU A 29 -52.55 21.80 -12.80
CA LEU A 29 -52.32 23.06 -12.09
C LEU A 29 -51.73 22.82 -10.69
N LEU A 30 -52.16 21.75 -9.97
CA LEU A 30 -51.59 21.35 -8.73
C LEU A 30 -50.14 20.90 -8.85
N LEU A 31 -49.84 20.10 -9.88
CA LEU A 31 -48.46 19.68 -10.17
C LEU A 31 -47.53 20.84 -10.57
N GLN A 32 -48.04 21.81 -11.36
CA GLN A 32 -47.27 22.99 -11.70
C GLN A 32 -46.96 23.88 -10.48
N LYS A 33 -47.92 24.07 -9.58
CA LYS A 33 -47.71 24.85 -8.35
C LYS A 33 -46.77 24.16 -7.36
N SER A 34 -46.76 22.82 -7.33
CA SER A 34 -45.95 22.02 -6.39
C SER A 34 -44.61 21.58 -7.00
N PHE A 35 -44.37 21.83 -8.28
CA PHE A 35 -43.16 21.33 -8.97
C PHE A 35 -41.85 21.76 -8.32
N ILE A 36 -41.75 23.03 -7.94
CA ILE A 36 -40.55 23.58 -7.27
C ILE A 36 -40.32 22.90 -5.93
N SER A 37 -41.41 22.71 -5.14
CA SER A 37 -41.33 22.07 -3.81
C SER A 37 -40.93 20.59 -3.93
N ILE A 38 -41.47 19.88 -4.92
CA ILE A 38 -41.10 18.49 -5.20
C ILE A 38 -39.62 18.40 -5.64
N LEU A 39 -39.18 19.30 -6.54
CA LEU A 39 -37.78 19.34 -7.00
C LEU A 39 -36.81 19.62 -5.83
N LEU A 40 -37.15 20.61 -4.98
CA LEU A 40 -36.35 20.94 -3.79
C LEU A 40 -36.27 19.76 -2.82
N SER A 41 -37.40 19.09 -2.55
CA SER A 41 -37.42 17.93 -1.64
C SER A 41 -36.57 16.75 -2.20
N LEU A 42 -36.61 16.55 -3.53
CA LEU A 42 -35.85 15.51 -4.19
C LEU A 42 -34.35 15.81 -4.18
N LEU A 43 -33.94 17.08 -4.41
CA LEU A 43 -32.56 17.52 -4.28
C LEU A 43 -32.04 17.36 -2.85
N LEU A 44 -32.87 17.72 -1.87
CA LEU A 44 -32.50 17.60 -0.46
C LEU A 44 -32.32 16.13 -0.04
N SER A 45 -33.23 15.26 -0.48
CA SER A 45 -33.13 13.80 -0.25
C SER A 45 -31.86 13.23 -0.91
N LEU A 46 -31.56 13.62 -2.14
CA LEU A 46 -30.37 13.18 -2.86
C LEU A 46 -29.08 13.64 -2.15
N SER A 47 -29.06 14.87 -1.66
CA SER A 47 -27.96 15.43 -0.89
C SER A 47 -27.70 14.65 0.40
N ILE A 48 -28.78 14.31 1.14
CA ILE A 48 -28.67 13.50 2.37
C ILE A 48 -28.12 12.10 2.06
N ILE A 49 -28.64 11.45 1.01
CA ILE A 49 -28.16 10.12 0.61
C ILE A 49 -26.69 10.18 0.20
N ALA A 50 -26.31 11.18 -0.60
CA ALA A 50 -24.91 11.36 -1.02
C ALA A 50 -23.97 11.59 0.19
N SER A 51 -24.40 12.43 1.13
CA SER A 51 -23.67 12.68 2.38
C SER A 51 -23.53 11.41 3.22
N LEU A 52 -24.57 10.60 3.35
CA LEU A 52 -24.55 9.35 4.10
C LEU A 52 -23.59 8.33 3.45
N VAL A 53 -23.64 8.18 2.13
CA VAL A 53 -22.74 7.29 1.39
C VAL A 53 -21.27 7.74 1.53
N TYR A 54 -21.02 9.05 1.46
CA TYR A 54 -19.68 9.61 1.68
C TYR A 54 -19.19 9.33 3.10
N LEU A 55 -20.03 9.54 4.10
CA LEU A 55 -19.71 9.31 5.51
C LEU A 55 -19.40 7.83 5.77
N LEU A 56 -20.22 6.91 5.25
CA LEU A 56 -19.97 5.47 5.36
C LEU A 56 -18.64 5.08 4.72
N LYS A 57 -18.33 5.57 3.50
CA LYS A 57 -17.04 5.32 2.85
C LYS A 57 -15.87 5.82 3.69
N THR A 58 -16.01 6.99 4.31
CA THR A 58 -14.98 7.58 5.16
C THR A 58 -14.75 6.75 6.42
N ILE A 59 -15.83 6.30 7.09
CA ILE A 59 -15.76 5.43 8.27
C ILE A 59 -15.08 4.10 7.91
N TYR A 60 -15.46 3.46 6.80
CA TYR A 60 -14.82 2.22 6.35
C TYR A 60 -13.33 2.41 6.09
N LYS A 61 -12.95 3.51 5.42
CA LYS A 61 -11.54 3.83 5.17
C LYS A 61 -10.75 4.04 6.47
N GLN A 62 -11.34 4.77 7.43
CA GLN A 62 -10.72 4.99 8.74
C GLN A 62 -10.57 3.68 9.53
N LYS A 63 -11.61 2.81 9.50
CA LYS A 63 -11.55 1.49 10.14
C LYS A 63 -10.43 0.64 9.56
N GLN A 64 -10.34 0.54 8.23
CA GLN A 64 -9.25 -0.19 7.57
C GLN A 64 -7.88 0.35 7.97
N LEU A 65 -7.71 1.69 8.01
CA LEU A 65 -6.45 2.30 8.42
C LEU A 65 -6.11 1.99 9.88
N ALA A 66 -7.11 1.98 10.77
CA ALA A 66 -6.92 1.62 12.18
C ALA A 66 -6.54 0.15 12.34
N GLU A 67 -7.18 -0.77 11.61
CA GLU A 67 -6.84 -2.20 11.60
C GLU A 67 -5.39 -2.41 11.12
N VAL A 68 -5.01 -1.81 10.00
CA VAL A 68 -3.66 -1.88 9.45
C VAL A 68 -2.62 -1.31 10.43
N LYS A 69 -2.94 -0.20 11.13
CA LYS A 69 -2.08 0.38 12.16
C LYS A 69 -1.91 -0.55 13.37
N ASN A 70 -2.98 -1.21 13.81
CA ASN A 70 -2.92 -2.17 14.91
C ASN A 70 -2.11 -3.40 14.52
N ASP A 71 -2.29 -3.93 13.32
CA ASP A 71 -1.50 -5.05 12.80
C ASP A 71 -0.01 -4.70 12.70
N LEU A 72 0.31 -3.46 12.33
CA LEU A 72 1.69 -2.96 12.35
C LEU A 72 2.28 -3.01 13.76
N ILE A 73 1.58 -2.43 14.75
CA ILE A 73 2.06 -2.40 16.15
C ILE A 73 2.27 -3.82 16.66
N ASN A 74 1.35 -4.73 16.39
CA ASN A 74 1.46 -6.13 16.78
C ASN A 74 2.67 -6.81 16.11
N ASN A 75 2.86 -6.58 14.80
CA ASN A 75 3.98 -7.14 14.06
C ASN A 75 5.32 -6.58 14.54
N ILE A 76 5.43 -5.27 14.78
CA ILE A 76 6.64 -4.63 15.35
C ILE A 76 6.95 -5.24 16.70
N THR A 77 5.95 -5.34 17.58
CA THR A 77 6.11 -5.90 18.93
C THR A 77 6.63 -7.33 18.87
N HIS A 78 6.04 -8.15 17.99
CA HIS A 78 6.45 -9.54 17.81
C HIS A 78 7.87 -9.66 17.24
N GLU A 79 8.21 -8.86 16.22
CA GLU A 79 9.53 -8.87 15.58
C GLU A 79 10.63 -8.33 16.50
N PHE A 80 10.31 -7.45 17.45
CA PHE A 80 11.26 -6.97 18.49
C PHE A 80 11.42 -7.97 19.63
N LYS A 81 10.34 -8.67 20.02
CA LYS A 81 10.39 -9.64 21.12
C LYS A 81 11.40 -10.75 20.87
N THR A 82 11.50 -11.24 19.65
CA THR A 82 12.40 -12.35 19.30
C THR A 82 13.88 -12.00 19.48
N PRO A 83 14.45 -10.92 18.89
CA PRO A 83 15.84 -10.56 19.10
C PRO A 83 16.13 -10.17 20.55
N ILE A 84 15.19 -9.49 21.23
CA ILE A 84 15.35 -9.14 22.65
C ILE A 84 15.44 -10.40 23.51
N ALA A 85 14.56 -11.38 23.30
CA ALA A 85 14.62 -12.66 24.01
C ALA A 85 15.95 -13.40 23.73
N THR A 86 16.43 -13.39 22.48
CA THR A 86 17.72 -14.02 22.13
C THR A 86 18.89 -13.34 22.82
N ILE A 87 18.90 -11.99 22.89
CA ILE A 87 19.92 -11.24 23.64
C ILE A 87 19.88 -11.62 25.13
N SER A 88 18.69 -11.61 25.73
CA SER A 88 18.51 -11.97 27.14
C SER A 88 18.99 -13.38 27.41
N THR A 89 18.65 -14.35 26.58
CA THR A 89 19.11 -15.75 26.73
C THR A 89 20.63 -15.86 26.56
N ALA A 90 21.25 -15.13 25.65
CA ALA A 90 22.69 -15.13 25.45
C ALA A 90 23.42 -14.57 26.69
N LEU A 91 22.92 -13.45 27.27
CA LEU A 91 23.46 -12.85 28.47
C LEU A 91 23.27 -13.74 29.72
N GLU A 92 22.11 -14.40 29.82
CA GLU A 92 21.80 -15.33 30.89
C GLU A 92 22.68 -16.58 30.82
N ALA A 93 22.93 -17.10 29.62
CA ALA A 93 23.86 -18.21 29.40
C ALA A 93 25.29 -17.82 29.80
N MET A 94 25.74 -16.60 29.56
CA MET A 94 27.03 -16.11 30.00
C MET A 94 27.13 -16.09 31.55
N LYS A 95 26.05 -15.67 32.23
CA LYS A 95 26.01 -15.53 33.68
C LYS A 95 25.93 -16.88 34.39
N ASN A 96 25.08 -17.80 33.90
CA ASN A 96 24.69 -19.01 34.65
C ASN A 96 25.51 -20.26 34.32
N PHE A 97 26.21 -20.29 33.15
CA PHE A 97 26.93 -21.48 32.68
C PHE A 97 28.47 -21.30 32.70
N ASN A 98 29.01 -20.47 33.59
CA ASN A 98 30.44 -20.19 33.69
C ASN A 98 31.12 -19.84 32.34
N ALA A 99 30.34 -19.30 31.41
CA ALA A 99 30.86 -18.93 30.11
C ALA A 99 31.83 -17.75 30.19
N LEU A 100 31.82 -16.99 31.31
CA LEU A 100 32.78 -15.91 31.60
C LEU A 100 34.21 -16.43 31.75
N ASP A 101 34.39 -17.67 32.24
CA ASP A 101 35.70 -18.31 32.40
C ASP A 101 36.17 -19.01 31.10
N ASP A 102 35.25 -19.17 30.12
CA ASP A 102 35.56 -19.76 28.81
C ASP A 102 35.48 -18.69 27.72
N LYS A 103 36.63 -18.21 27.28
CA LYS A 103 36.77 -17.13 26.29
C LYS A 103 36.04 -17.44 24.98
N ILE A 104 36.08 -18.69 24.51
CA ILE A 104 35.46 -19.10 23.25
C ILE A 104 33.94 -19.02 23.36
N LYS A 105 33.35 -19.50 24.46
CA LYS A 105 31.91 -19.40 24.70
C LYS A 105 31.46 -17.97 24.91
N SER A 106 32.23 -17.16 25.67
CA SER A 106 31.95 -15.74 25.86
C SER A 106 31.91 -15.00 24.52
N GLU A 107 32.93 -15.16 23.66
CA GLU A 107 32.97 -14.53 22.35
C GLU A 107 31.79 -14.95 21.47
N LYS A 108 31.38 -16.22 21.51
CA LYS A 108 30.21 -16.73 20.79
C LYS A 108 28.91 -16.06 21.27
N TYR A 109 28.66 -15.98 22.57
CA TYR A 109 27.41 -15.38 23.08
C TYR A 109 27.38 -13.87 22.87
N ILE A 110 28.51 -13.18 23.02
CA ILE A 110 28.65 -11.75 22.71
C ILE A 110 28.37 -11.53 21.19
N GLY A 111 28.91 -12.39 20.32
CA GLY A 111 28.65 -12.33 18.87
C GLY A 111 27.17 -12.49 18.54
N ILE A 112 26.48 -13.44 19.20
CA ILE A 112 25.04 -13.64 19.05
C ILE A 112 24.28 -12.39 19.51
N ALA A 113 24.56 -11.88 20.70
CA ALA A 113 23.90 -10.68 21.22
C ALA A 113 24.12 -9.47 20.32
N ASN A 114 25.35 -9.23 19.87
CA ASN A 114 25.68 -8.11 18.99
C ASN A 114 24.98 -8.21 17.64
N SER A 115 24.89 -9.40 17.05
CA SER A 115 24.15 -9.61 15.80
C SER A 115 22.65 -9.26 15.92
N GLN A 116 22.04 -9.55 17.09
CA GLN A 116 20.64 -9.20 17.34
C GLN A 116 20.45 -7.71 17.59
N VAL A 117 21.40 -7.04 18.25
CA VAL A 117 21.40 -5.57 18.41
C VAL A 117 21.47 -4.88 17.05
N GLN A 118 22.36 -5.31 16.15
CA GLN A 118 22.44 -4.79 14.78
C GLN A 118 21.14 -4.99 14.02
N LYS A 119 20.50 -6.14 14.19
CA LYS A 119 19.18 -6.41 13.59
C LYS A 119 18.11 -5.46 14.11
N LEU A 120 18.06 -5.20 15.43
CA LEU A 120 17.14 -4.22 16.03
C LEU A 120 17.39 -2.82 15.49
N HIS A 121 18.65 -2.41 15.36
CA HIS A 121 19.03 -1.11 14.79
C HIS A 121 18.48 -0.96 13.36
N THR A 122 18.72 -1.95 12.50
CA THR A 122 18.19 -1.94 11.12
C THR A 122 16.64 -1.90 11.08
N MET A 123 15.96 -2.54 12.03
CA MET A 123 14.50 -2.48 12.13
C MET A 123 14.01 -1.09 12.50
N VAL A 124 14.67 -0.43 13.47
CA VAL A 124 14.35 0.95 13.87
C VAL A 124 14.56 1.92 12.71
N GLU A 125 15.69 1.81 12.02
CA GLU A 125 15.97 2.65 10.84
C GLU A 125 14.89 2.52 9.77
N LYS A 126 14.48 1.30 9.43
CA LYS A 126 13.41 1.06 8.45
C LYS A 126 12.07 1.67 8.87
N ILE A 127 11.75 1.67 10.17
CA ILE A 127 10.53 2.30 10.69
C ILE A 127 10.63 3.82 10.59
N LEU A 128 11.77 4.41 10.96
CA LEU A 128 12.01 5.85 10.91
C LEU A 128 12.03 6.37 9.46
N GLU A 129 12.68 5.67 8.54
CA GLU A 129 12.66 5.97 7.11
C GLU A 129 11.23 6.04 6.58
N THR A 130 10.38 5.09 6.99
CA THR A 130 8.98 5.05 6.54
C THR A 130 8.14 6.15 7.16
N ALA A 131 8.39 6.47 8.42
CA ALA A 131 7.71 7.60 9.09
C ALA A 131 8.05 8.94 8.42
N SER A 132 9.30 9.09 7.96
CA SER A 132 9.74 10.29 7.24
C SER A 132 9.16 10.41 5.83
N LEU A 133 8.81 9.30 5.17
CA LEU A 133 8.14 9.32 3.86
C LEU A 133 6.74 9.93 3.88
N ASN A 134 6.01 9.77 5.00
CA ASN A 134 4.69 10.34 5.20
C ASN A 134 4.72 11.86 5.39
N ASN A 135 5.87 12.42 5.71
CA ASN A 135 6.07 13.85 5.72
C ASN A 135 6.33 14.32 4.27
N GLU A 136 5.59 15.32 3.81
CA GLU A 136 5.80 15.99 2.50
C GLU A 136 7.23 16.53 2.34
N HIS A 137 8.05 16.43 3.36
CA HIS A 137 9.38 17.00 3.51
C HIS A 137 10.56 16.06 3.21
N LEU A 138 10.34 14.82 2.72
CA LEU A 138 11.48 14.02 2.27
C LEU A 138 12.11 14.68 1.03
N ILE A 139 13.19 15.42 1.26
CA ILE A 139 14.01 16.05 0.21
C ILE A 139 15.05 15.04 -0.22
N LEU A 140 14.99 14.61 -1.49
CA LEU A 140 15.98 13.71 -2.07
C LEU A 140 17.25 14.49 -2.46
N THR A 141 18.40 13.97 -2.10
CA THR A 141 19.71 14.51 -2.52
C THR A 141 20.16 13.79 -3.78
N LYS A 142 19.64 14.22 -4.94
CA LYS A 142 19.94 13.61 -6.24
C LYS A 142 21.33 13.99 -6.74
N GLN A 143 22.06 13.01 -7.26
CA GLN A 143 23.39 13.18 -7.86
C GLN A 143 23.52 12.33 -9.12
N PRO A 144 24.40 12.72 -10.08
CA PRO A 144 24.68 11.90 -11.26
C PRO A 144 25.20 10.53 -10.85
N THR A 145 24.45 9.48 -11.16
CA THR A 145 24.72 8.12 -10.70
C THR A 145 24.63 7.15 -11.86
N ASN A 146 25.64 6.29 -12.03
CA ASN A 146 25.59 5.19 -12.97
C ASN A 146 24.65 4.10 -12.43
N ILE A 147 23.47 3.99 -13.05
CA ILE A 147 22.41 3.07 -12.57
C ILE A 147 22.82 1.60 -12.70
N SER A 148 23.62 1.26 -13.71
CA SER A 148 24.11 -0.12 -13.89
C SER A 148 25.02 -0.54 -12.74
N ALA A 149 26.01 0.30 -12.39
CA ALA A 149 26.93 0.06 -11.29
C ALA A 149 26.19 0.00 -9.94
N LEU A 150 25.20 0.88 -9.73
CA LEU A 150 24.37 0.88 -8.53
C LEU A 150 23.62 -0.45 -8.36
N ILE A 151 22.93 -0.92 -9.40
CA ILE A 151 22.17 -2.18 -9.37
C ILE A 151 23.12 -3.37 -9.14
N GLU A 152 24.27 -3.37 -9.79
CA GLU A 152 25.28 -4.42 -9.65
C GLU A 152 25.79 -4.51 -8.20
N ASN A 153 26.12 -3.38 -7.58
CA ASN A 153 26.54 -3.31 -6.18
C ASN A 153 25.48 -3.86 -5.23
N VAL A 154 24.20 -3.50 -5.44
CA VAL A 154 23.09 -4.04 -4.64
C VAL A 154 23.00 -5.55 -4.79
N ILE A 155 23.07 -6.06 -6.01
CA ILE A 155 23.02 -7.50 -6.30
C ILE A 155 24.16 -8.26 -5.64
N GLU A 156 25.40 -7.76 -5.75
CA GLU A 156 26.58 -8.38 -5.12
C GLU A 156 26.44 -8.46 -3.60
N LYS A 157 25.94 -7.40 -2.96
CA LYS A 157 25.64 -7.39 -1.52
C LYS A 157 24.67 -8.53 -1.13
N TYR A 158 23.60 -8.73 -1.91
CA TYR A 158 22.63 -9.78 -1.63
C TYR A 158 23.11 -11.18 -1.95
N LYS A 159 23.97 -11.36 -2.97
CA LYS A 159 24.64 -12.65 -3.26
C LYS A 159 25.54 -13.10 -2.11
N LEU A 160 26.30 -12.19 -1.51
CA LEU A 160 27.18 -12.50 -0.38
C LEU A 160 26.40 -13.01 0.85
N ILE A 161 25.20 -12.46 1.09
CA ILE A 161 24.37 -12.80 2.26
C ILE A 161 23.55 -14.08 2.02
N ASN A 162 23.19 -14.38 0.76
CA ASN A 162 22.26 -15.45 0.39
C ASN A 162 22.83 -16.38 -0.67
N ALA A 163 23.86 -17.14 -0.31
CA ALA A 163 24.58 -18.04 -1.23
C ALA A 163 23.69 -19.14 -1.87
N GLU A 164 22.53 -19.44 -1.29
CA GLU A 164 21.58 -20.44 -1.80
C GLU A 164 20.68 -19.91 -2.94
N LYS A 165 20.69 -18.62 -3.22
CA LYS A 165 19.85 -18.00 -4.23
C LYS A 165 20.67 -17.61 -5.48
N PHE A 166 20.16 -17.97 -6.65
CA PHE A 166 20.77 -17.61 -7.93
C PHE A 166 20.24 -16.26 -8.40
N ILE A 167 21.01 -15.19 -8.15
CA ILE A 167 20.67 -13.85 -8.62
C ILE A 167 21.49 -13.56 -9.89
N THR A 168 20.81 -13.32 -11.01
CA THR A 168 21.42 -12.97 -12.29
C THR A 168 21.14 -11.52 -12.65
N PHE A 169 22.17 -10.81 -13.15
CA PHE A 169 22.02 -9.48 -13.70
C PHE A 169 22.25 -9.48 -15.19
N LYS A 170 21.34 -8.90 -15.95
CA LYS A 170 21.45 -8.73 -17.39
C LYS A 170 21.33 -7.26 -17.75
N ASN A 171 22.47 -6.66 -18.05
CA ASN A 171 22.52 -5.28 -18.51
C ASN A 171 22.44 -5.26 -20.05
N LYS A 172 21.42 -4.59 -20.59
CA LYS A 172 21.22 -4.39 -22.02
C LYS A 172 21.51 -2.95 -22.47
N CYS A 173 22.01 -2.11 -21.56
CA CYS A 173 22.25 -0.70 -21.81
C CYS A 173 23.74 -0.39 -21.64
N ALA A 174 24.25 0.55 -22.42
CA ALA A 174 25.52 1.20 -22.12
C ALA A 174 25.38 2.08 -20.86
N ASN A 175 26.51 2.52 -20.31
CA ASN A 175 26.60 3.33 -19.10
C ASN A 175 25.59 4.49 -19.07
N ILE A 176 24.47 4.29 -18.40
CA ILE A 176 23.41 5.30 -18.23
C ILE A 176 23.64 5.99 -16.91
N VAL A 177 23.71 7.32 -16.95
CA VAL A 177 23.82 8.17 -15.76
C VAL A 177 22.49 8.89 -15.55
N LEU A 178 21.87 8.69 -14.39
CA LEU A 178 20.62 9.34 -13.98
C LEU A 178 20.88 10.17 -12.71
N ASN A 179 20.11 11.23 -12.53
CA ASN A 179 20.11 12.01 -11.29
C ASN A 179 19.29 11.28 -10.21
N LEU A 180 19.98 10.52 -9.35
CA LEU A 180 19.35 9.68 -8.33
C LEU A 180 19.88 10.03 -6.94
N ASP A 181 19.02 9.90 -5.94
CA ASP A 181 19.47 9.75 -4.56
C ASP A 181 19.89 8.30 -4.37
N THR A 182 21.21 8.08 -4.39
CA THR A 182 21.82 6.75 -4.36
C THR A 182 21.38 5.92 -3.18
N PHE A 183 21.36 6.52 -1.99
CA PHE A 183 20.99 5.81 -0.76
C PHE A 183 19.54 5.31 -0.82
N HIS A 184 18.61 6.20 -1.13
CA HIS A 184 17.19 5.85 -1.19
C HIS A 184 16.89 4.92 -2.36
N PHE A 185 17.57 5.08 -3.49
CA PHE A 185 17.35 4.23 -4.66
C PHE A 185 17.92 2.82 -4.47
N GLU A 186 19.10 2.67 -3.85
CA GLU A 186 19.67 1.37 -3.46
C GLU A 186 18.72 0.62 -2.50
N ASN A 187 18.19 1.30 -1.49
CA ASN A 187 17.22 0.72 -0.58
C ASN A 187 15.93 0.29 -1.29
N ALA A 188 15.45 1.07 -2.25
CA ALA A 188 14.27 0.72 -3.03
C ALA A 188 14.46 -0.56 -3.86
N ILE A 189 15.57 -0.66 -4.59
CA ILE A 189 15.93 -1.88 -5.34
C ILE A 189 16.16 -3.05 -4.39
N GLY A 190 16.89 -2.82 -3.30
CA GLY A 190 17.15 -3.81 -2.26
C GLY A 190 15.88 -4.41 -1.66
N ASN A 191 14.85 -3.60 -1.41
CA ASN A 191 13.57 -4.09 -0.90
C ASN A 191 12.86 -5.05 -1.86
N ILE A 192 12.95 -4.83 -3.17
CA ILE A 192 12.36 -5.75 -4.16
C ILE A 192 13.16 -7.05 -4.20
N ILE A 193 14.50 -6.97 -4.18
CA ILE A 193 15.37 -8.16 -4.16
C ILE A 193 15.17 -8.95 -2.86
N ASP A 194 15.08 -8.29 -1.72
CA ASP A 194 14.79 -8.92 -0.42
C ASP A 194 13.44 -9.66 -0.42
N ASN A 195 12.41 -9.03 -1.01
CA ASN A 195 11.12 -9.70 -1.22
C ASN A 195 11.23 -10.91 -2.14
N ALA A 196 11.97 -10.82 -3.24
CA ALA A 196 12.20 -11.94 -4.14
C ALA A 196 12.99 -13.07 -3.46
N ILE A 197 13.91 -12.77 -2.54
CA ILE A 197 14.63 -13.75 -1.73
C ILE A 197 13.70 -14.43 -0.73
N LYS A 198 12.84 -13.68 -0.05
CA LYS A 198 11.97 -14.17 1.02
C LYS A 198 10.77 -14.95 0.50
N TYR A 199 10.14 -14.46 -0.54
CA TYR A 199 8.86 -14.98 -1.05
C TYR A 199 8.97 -15.66 -2.41
N GLY A 200 10.05 -15.38 -3.15
CA GLY A 200 10.33 -15.95 -4.45
C GLY A 200 10.95 -17.33 -4.37
N GLY A 201 11.16 -17.94 -5.53
CA GLY A 201 11.86 -19.22 -5.65
C GLY A 201 13.38 -19.08 -5.55
N ALA A 202 14.10 -20.10 -6.06
CA ALA A 202 15.57 -20.13 -6.02
C ALA A 202 16.23 -19.17 -7.02
N LYS A 203 15.52 -18.75 -8.07
CA LYS A 203 16.07 -17.98 -9.19
C LYS A 203 15.48 -16.58 -9.23
N ILE A 204 16.35 -15.58 -9.19
CA ILE A 204 15.98 -14.16 -9.30
C ILE A 204 16.75 -13.58 -10.49
N SER A 205 16.07 -12.87 -11.37
CA SER A 205 16.69 -12.20 -12.50
C SER A 205 16.38 -10.71 -12.47
N VAL A 206 17.43 -9.90 -12.60
CA VAL A 206 17.33 -8.45 -12.73
C VAL A 206 17.79 -8.10 -14.14
N GLU A 207 16.97 -7.35 -14.87
CA GLU A 207 17.27 -6.90 -16.22
C GLU A 207 17.16 -5.38 -16.28
N LEU A 208 18.20 -4.73 -16.84
CA LEU A 208 18.23 -3.30 -17.11
C LEU A 208 18.19 -3.10 -18.62
N SER A 209 17.23 -2.31 -19.11
CA SER A 209 17.07 -1.99 -20.54
C SER A 209 16.66 -0.53 -20.73
N SER A 210 16.90 -0.01 -21.93
CA SER A 210 16.40 1.30 -22.36
C SER A 210 15.36 1.10 -23.46
N GLU A 211 14.15 1.59 -23.24
CA GLU A 211 13.03 1.48 -24.18
C GLU A 211 12.37 2.85 -24.37
N LYS A 212 12.33 3.37 -25.59
CA LYS A 212 11.61 4.62 -25.93
C LYS A 212 11.93 5.78 -25.01
N ASN A 213 13.19 6.09 -24.77
CA ASN A 213 13.67 7.13 -23.84
C ASN A 213 13.27 6.91 -22.36
N LYS A 214 13.00 5.67 -21.98
CA LYS A 214 12.80 5.28 -20.60
C LYS A 214 13.79 4.18 -20.22
N ILE A 215 14.28 4.28 -19.01
CA ILE A 215 15.07 3.22 -18.40
C ILE A 215 14.11 2.27 -17.71
N VAL A 216 14.19 1.00 -18.06
CA VAL A 216 13.33 -0.05 -17.53
C VAL A 216 14.16 -1.05 -16.74
N ILE A 217 13.78 -1.24 -15.47
CA ILE A 217 14.36 -2.29 -14.61
C ILE A 217 13.28 -3.33 -14.39
N LEU A 218 13.57 -4.58 -14.77
CA LEU A 218 12.69 -5.72 -14.53
C LEU A 218 13.32 -6.63 -13.48
N ILE A 219 12.61 -6.88 -12.40
CA ILE A 219 13.02 -7.83 -11.36
C ILE A 219 12.00 -8.96 -11.33
N LYS A 220 12.47 -10.17 -11.61
CA LYS A 220 11.65 -11.38 -11.70
C LYS A 220 12.17 -12.43 -10.75
N ASP A 221 11.26 -13.10 -10.06
CA ASP A 221 11.51 -14.33 -9.33
C ASP A 221 10.68 -15.49 -9.89
N ASN A 222 11.00 -16.72 -9.48
CA ASN A 222 10.28 -17.93 -9.87
C ASN A 222 9.47 -18.54 -8.71
N GLY A 223 9.02 -17.72 -7.77
CA GLY A 223 8.15 -18.11 -6.67
C GLY A 223 6.66 -18.19 -7.07
N ASN A 224 5.80 -18.25 -6.04
CA ASN A 224 4.35 -18.35 -6.24
C ASN A 224 3.72 -17.06 -6.81
N GLY A 225 4.47 -15.96 -6.82
CA GLY A 225 4.01 -14.67 -7.34
C GLY A 225 2.96 -13.98 -6.47
N ILE A 226 2.46 -12.85 -6.98
CA ILE A 226 1.44 -12.03 -6.35
C ILE A 226 0.15 -12.16 -7.16
N HIS A 227 -0.96 -12.50 -6.50
CA HIS A 227 -2.25 -12.64 -7.18
C HIS A 227 -2.74 -11.28 -7.70
N LYS A 228 -3.39 -11.26 -8.88
CA LYS A 228 -3.86 -10.02 -9.54
C LYS A 228 -4.73 -9.13 -8.65
N ALA A 229 -5.57 -9.73 -7.79
CA ALA A 229 -6.40 -8.99 -6.85
C ALA A 229 -5.62 -8.25 -5.74
N GLN A 230 -4.33 -8.56 -5.58
CA GLN A 230 -3.46 -7.96 -4.56
C GLN A 230 -2.43 -6.99 -5.16
N LYS A 231 -2.38 -6.90 -6.51
CA LYS A 231 -1.40 -6.13 -7.26
C LYS A 231 -1.23 -4.69 -6.75
N ASP A 232 -2.32 -3.98 -6.57
CA ASP A 232 -2.29 -2.59 -6.14
C ASP A 232 -2.09 -2.49 -4.61
N LYS A 233 -2.67 -3.44 -3.87
CA LYS A 233 -2.63 -3.46 -2.40
C LYS A 233 -1.24 -3.70 -1.83
N VAL A 234 -0.38 -4.45 -2.52
CA VAL A 234 0.98 -4.73 -2.01
C VAL A 234 1.86 -3.48 -1.92
N PHE A 235 1.46 -2.38 -2.58
CA PHE A 235 2.10 -1.09 -2.47
C PHE A 235 1.46 -0.18 -1.41
N GLU A 236 0.37 -0.60 -0.77
CA GLU A 236 -0.22 0.13 0.34
C GLU A 236 0.67 0.00 1.59
N GLN A 237 0.72 1.06 2.37
CA GLN A 237 1.52 1.08 3.59
C GLN A 237 1.03 0.02 4.59
N PHE A 238 1.95 -0.78 5.13
CA PHE A 238 1.71 -1.86 6.09
C PHE A 238 0.94 -3.07 5.55
N TYR A 239 0.56 -3.06 4.28
CA TYR A 239 -0.16 -4.18 3.70
C TYR A 239 0.74 -5.43 3.59
N ARG A 240 0.17 -6.56 3.95
CA ARG A 240 0.77 -7.89 3.79
C ARG A 240 -0.26 -8.84 3.21
N ILE A 241 0.18 -9.71 2.32
CA ILE A 241 -0.69 -10.76 1.78
C ILE A 241 -1.01 -11.75 2.92
N PRO A 242 -2.30 -11.97 3.26
CA PRO A 242 -2.67 -12.94 4.28
C PRO A 242 -2.26 -14.34 3.83
N THR A 243 -1.38 -14.99 4.58
CA THR A 243 -0.90 -16.36 4.31
C THR A 243 -1.51 -17.40 5.24
N GLY A 244 -2.69 -17.13 5.81
CA GLY A 244 -3.31 -17.98 6.84
C GLY A 244 -2.48 -18.00 8.13
N ASN A 245 -2.48 -19.13 8.85
CA ASN A 245 -1.77 -19.28 10.13
C ASN A 245 -0.24 -19.45 10.01
N THR A 246 0.35 -19.31 8.82
CA THR A 246 1.80 -19.42 8.62
C THR A 246 2.47 -18.07 8.78
N HIS A 247 2.80 -17.69 10.01
CA HIS A 247 3.60 -16.51 10.36
C HIS A 247 5.09 -16.62 9.95
N ASN A 248 5.42 -17.47 8.97
CA ASN A 248 6.81 -17.86 8.69
C ASN A 248 7.68 -16.83 7.98
N VAL A 249 7.14 -15.73 7.47
CA VAL A 249 7.96 -14.73 6.79
C VAL A 249 7.89 -13.39 7.52
N LYS A 250 9.06 -12.94 8.01
CA LYS A 250 9.25 -11.73 8.80
C LYS A 250 9.20 -10.46 7.95
N GLY A 251 8.48 -9.43 8.41
CA GLY A 251 8.47 -8.13 7.73
C GLY A 251 7.31 -7.22 8.15
N PHE A 252 7.47 -5.92 7.99
CA PHE A 252 6.52 -4.89 8.46
C PHE A 252 5.50 -4.44 7.39
N GLY A 253 5.57 -4.95 6.15
CA GLY A 253 4.71 -4.48 5.06
C GLY A 253 5.04 -3.04 4.59
N ILE A 254 6.28 -2.61 4.78
CA ILE A 254 6.72 -1.24 4.51
C ILE A 254 7.54 -1.16 3.22
N GLY A 255 8.26 -2.23 2.87
CA GLY A 255 9.28 -2.20 1.83
C GLY A 255 8.77 -1.79 0.44
N LEU A 256 7.66 -2.35 -0.04
CA LEU A 256 7.11 -2.00 -1.34
C LEU A 256 6.46 -0.63 -1.37
N TYR A 257 5.83 -0.20 -0.27
CA TYR A 257 5.34 1.16 -0.13
C TYR A 257 6.48 2.18 -0.21
N TYR A 258 7.58 1.95 0.54
CA TYR A 258 8.79 2.77 0.46
C TYR A 258 9.33 2.83 -0.98
N THR A 259 9.49 1.67 -1.59
CA THR A 259 9.99 1.56 -2.97
C THR A 259 9.16 2.39 -3.95
N LYS A 260 7.83 2.27 -3.89
CA LYS A 260 6.93 3.03 -4.75
C LYS A 260 7.11 4.54 -4.57
N ASN A 261 7.12 5.02 -3.33
CA ASN A 261 7.29 6.45 -3.04
C ASN A 261 8.65 6.98 -3.53
N ILE A 262 9.74 6.22 -3.33
CA ILE A 262 11.07 6.64 -3.79
C ILE A 262 11.13 6.69 -5.31
N ILE A 263 10.61 5.69 -6.01
CA ILE A 263 10.58 5.68 -7.48
C ILE A 263 9.73 6.85 -8.01
N GLU A 264 8.55 7.09 -7.45
CA GLU A 264 7.68 8.23 -7.82
C GLU A 264 8.36 9.59 -7.57
N LYS A 265 9.06 9.76 -6.45
CA LYS A 265 9.85 10.98 -6.15
C LYS A 265 11.05 11.18 -7.10
N HIS A 266 11.52 10.11 -7.74
CA HIS A 266 12.50 10.18 -8.82
C HIS A 266 11.87 10.44 -10.21
N GLY A 267 10.55 10.64 -10.28
CA GLY A 267 9.83 10.88 -11.54
C GLY A 267 9.56 9.60 -12.32
N GLY A 268 9.73 8.44 -11.69
CA GLY A 268 9.47 7.14 -12.28
C GLY A 268 8.13 6.52 -11.88
N SER A 269 7.93 5.29 -12.27
CA SER A 269 6.80 4.46 -11.86
C SER A 269 7.23 3.03 -11.58
N ILE A 270 6.51 2.37 -10.69
CA ILE A 270 6.68 0.93 -10.42
C ILE A 270 5.34 0.23 -10.58
N ASP A 271 5.37 -0.92 -11.24
CA ASP A 271 4.19 -1.76 -11.44
C ASP A 271 4.55 -3.24 -11.34
N ILE A 272 3.54 -4.07 -11.11
CA ILE A 272 3.63 -5.53 -11.19
C ILE A 272 3.03 -5.98 -12.51
N ILE A 273 3.83 -6.65 -13.32
CA ILE A 273 3.40 -7.29 -14.55
C ILE A 273 3.52 -8.81 -14.43
N TYR A 274 2.83 -9.52 -15.31
CA TYR A 274 2.80 -10.98 -15.29
C TYR A 274 3.31 -11.51 -16.63
N ASP A 275 4.20 -12.49 -16.57
CA ASP A 275 4.65 -13.17 -17.79
C ASP A 275 3.61 -14.20 -18.29
N LYS A 276 3.91 -14.86 -19.41
CA LYS A 276 3.06 -15.89 -20.00
C LYS A 276 2.79 -17.10 -19.09
N LYS A 277 3.62 -17.28 -18.05
CA LYS A 277 3.49 -18.35 -17.05
C LYS A 277 2.90 -17.85 -15.73
N ASN A 278 2.35 -16.63 -15.70
CA ASN A 278 1.83 -15.95 -14.50
C ASN A 278 2.89 -15.70 -13.39
N ASN A 279 4.19 -15.73 -13.71
CA ASN A 279 5.19 -15.30 -12.75
C ASN A 279 5.11 -13.78 -12.55
N THR A 280 5.38 -13.34 -11.33
CA THR A 280 5.40 -11.92 -10.97
C THR A 280 6.70 -11.26 -11.43
N LEU A 281 6.56 -10.10 -12.07
CA LEU A 281 7.68 -9.23 -12.43
C LEU A 281 7.40 -7.83 -11.86
N PHE A 282 8.36 -7.30 -11.11
CA PHE A 282 8.37 -5.88 -10.78
C PHE A 282 9.00 -5.11 -11.93
N LYS A 283 8.26 -4.17 -12.48
CA LYS A 283 8.70 -3.27 -13.55
C LYS A 283 8.85 -1.87 -13.00
N ILE A 284 10.04 -1.32 -13.06
CA ILE A 284 10.33 0.08 -12.73
C ILE A 284 10.64 0.80 -14.04
N GLU A 285 10.01 1.95 -14.24
CA GLU A 285 10.29 2.85 -15.35
C GLU A 285 10.80 4.18 -14.80
N LEU A 286 11.92 4.66 -15.32
CA LEU A 286 12.47 5.98 -15.04
C LEU A 286 12.56 6.76 -16.33
N SER A 287 12.29 8.06 -16.31
CA SER A 287 12.54 8.92 -17.46
C SER A 287 14.05 9.07 -17.66
N ASP A 288 14.51 8.92 -18.89
CA ASP A 288 15.83 9.35 -19.31
C ASP A 288 15.75 10.89 -19.41
N ALA A 289 16.26 11.59 -18.41
CA ALA A 289 16.14 13.06 -18.32
C ALA A 289 17.35 13.74 -18.94
#